data_54f4c345dbd4b95d9f6ba6c0d5f92487
#
_entry.id   54f4c345dbd4b95d9f6ba6c0d5f92487
#
_cell.length_a   1.000
_cell.length_b   1.000
_cell.length_c   1.000
_cell.angle_alpha   90.00
_cell.angle_beta   90.00
_cell.angle_gamma   90.00
#
_symmetry.space_group_name_H-M   'P 1'
#
loop_
_entity.id
_entity.type
_entity.pdbx_description
1 polymer ?
#
loop_
_entity_poly.entity_id
_entity_poly.type
_entity_poly.pdbx_seq_one_letter_code
_entity_poly.pdbx_strand_id
1 'polypeptide(L)'
;ASVRQFNASFREAYGRPPTALRARVPRPRPTGGEMAADGTWITLRLACREPFDGRSLLRFLAARAIPGVEEVADGRYARTVRVPGGSGIVELMPPPAGQGGGNGRAAPAGRGGEAQVLLRVRLTGLRGIGQVVSRCRQLFDLDADPPAIAAVLAADEALAPLVAARPGLRLPGAYDGFELAVRAVIGQQVSVRGASTLTGRLAARHGTRLDGAAGPAGPLSVLFPRPADLADADLAGLGLTIARQATLRALAAACAAGRLNLDPGADSEETAARLAELPGVGPWTVAYVLMRTGDPDAFPGSDLGLRRAMERLGLEPGRADRWRPWRAYAALHLWAALAGSPGAAESATPAVPATQNELATQNEPPAPARPSAHGTGAGTSSVMPAADLASTRRE
;
A
#
# COMPACT_ATOMS: atom_id res chain seq x y z
N ALA A 1 -13.18 -29.85 8.01
CA ALA A 1 -14.57 -29.79 8.52
C ALA A 1 -15.53 -30.34 7.46
N SER A 2 -16.47 -31.24 7.84
CA SER A 2 -17.42 -31.79 6.89
C SER A 2 -18.54 -30.77 6.60
N VAL A 3 -19.13 -30.82 5.39
CA VAL A 3 -20.31 -30.03 5.02
C VAL A 3 -21.46 -30.18 6.04
N ARG A 4 -21.54 -31.36 6.68
CA ARG A 4 -22.51 -31.66 7.70
C ARG A 4 -22.27 -30.86 9.00
N GLN A 5 -21.01 -30.73 9.40
CA GLN A 5 -20.59 -29.96 10.58
C GLN A 5 -20.78 -28.44 10.33
N PHE A 6 -20.42 -27.96 9.15
CA PHE A 6 -20.70 -26.59 8.74
C PHE A 6 -22.20 -26.25 8.79
N ASN A 7 -23.05 -27.10 8.22
CA ASN A 7 -24.50 -26.89 8.23
C ASN A 7 -25.10 -26.94 9.65
N ALA A 8 -24.53 -27.74 10.56
CA ALA A 8 -24.94 -27.80 11.96
C ALA A 8 -24.59 -26.53 12.71
N SER A 9 -23.32 -26.10 12.67
CA SER A 9 -22.86 -24.87 13.29
C SER A 9 -23.53 -23.61 12.71
N PHE A 10 -23.81 -23.63 11.41
CA PHE A 10 -24.51 -22.52 10.77
C PHE A 10 -25.99 -22.44 11.23
N ARG A 11 -26.66 -23.58 11.39
CA ARG A 11 -28.02 -23.62 11.91
C ARG A 11 -28.08 -23.19 13.38
N GLU A 12 -27.10 -23.56 14.17
CA GLU A 12 -26.96 -23.16 15.57
C GLU A 12 -26.78 -21.65 15.69
N ALA A 13 -25.89 -21.06 14.89
CA ALA A 13 -25.59 -19.63 14.92
C ALA A 13 -26.73 -18.73 14.34
N TYR A 14 -27.43 -19.19 13.30
CA TYR A 14 -28.40 -18.39 12.55
C TYR A 14 -29.86 -18.92 12.64
N GLY A 15 -30.11 -19.95 13.40
CA GLY A 15 -31.44 -20.55 13.59
C GLY A 15 -32.03 -21.23 12.36
N ARG A 16 -31.30 -21.20 11.20
CA ARG A 16 -31.80 -21.74 9.92
C ARG A 16 -30.63 -22.26 9.07
N PRO A 17 -30.89 -23.26 8.19
CA PRO A 17 -29.85 -23.76 7.30
C PRO A 17 -29.47 -22.73 6.23
N PRO A 18 -28.24 -22.77 5.67
CA PRO A 18 -27.76 -21.85 4.64
C PRO A 18 -28.67 -21.75 3.41
N THR A 19 -29.35 -22.87 3.06
CA THR A 19 -30.29 -22.95 1.94
C THR A 19 -31.53 -22.10 2.16
N ALA A 20 -32.04 -22.04 3.41
CA ALA A 20 -33.23 -21.25 3.75
C ALA A 20 -32.94 -19.74 3.74
N LEU A 21 -31.70 -19.33 4.07
CA LEU A 21 -31.27 -17.93 3.95
C LEU A 21 -31.07 -17.52 2.48
N ARG A 22 -30.51 -18.38 1.65
CA ARG A 22 -30.41 -18.15 0.20
C ARG A 22 -31.76 -18.03 -0.52
N ALA A 23 -32.77 -18.75 -0.05
CA ALA A 23 -34.13 -18.69 -0.64
C ALA A 23 -34.87 -17.37 -0.37
N ARG A 24 -34.44 -16.62 0.66
CA ARG A 24 -35.03 -15.30 1.03
C ARG A 24 -34.37 -14.11 0.34
N VAL A 25 -33.18 -14.25 -0.21
CA VAL A 25 -32.56 -13.22 -1.06
C VAL A 25 -33.27 -13.31 -2.41
N PRO A 26 -34.04 -12.30 -2.85
CA PRO A 26 -34.54 -12.27 -4.21
C PRO A 26 -33.33 -12.46 -5.12
N ARG A 27 -33.30 -13.59 -5.85
CA ARG A 27 -32.31 -13.76 -6.91
C ARG A 27 -32.54 -12.58 -7.86
N PRO A 28 -31.57 -11.69 -8.08
CA PRO A 28 -31.66 -10.80 -9.23
C PRO A 28 -31.83 -11.73 -10.42
N ARG A 29 -32.96 -11.63 -11.13
CA ARG A 29 -33.09 -12.29 -12.44
C ARG A 29 -31.87 -11.85 -13.22
N PRO A 30 -31.10 -12.78 -13.79
CA PRO A 30 -30.16 -12.41 -14.81
C PRO A 30 -31.02 -11.82 -15.94
N THR A 31 -31.05 -10.51 -16.05
CA THR A 31 -31.38 -9.86 -17.30
C THR A 31 -30.33 -10.44 -18.26
N GLY A 32 -30.78 -11.26 -19.22
CA GLY A 32 -29.95 -12.04 -20.08
C GLY A 32 -28.83 -11.19 -20.71
N GLY A 33 -27.66 -11.31 -20.13
CA GLY A 33 -26.42 -10.91 -20.72
C GLY A 33 -25.71 -12.20 -21.03
N GLU A 34 -25.66 -12.53 -22.31
CA GLU A 34 -24.73 -13.52 -22.83
C GLU A 34 -23.38 -13.30 -22.18
N MET A 35 -22.80 -14.35 -21.62
CA MET A 35 -21.43 -14.33 -21.14
C MET A 35 -20.52 -14.12 -22.34
N ALA A 36 -20.31 -12.85 -22.67
CA ALA A 36 -19.39 -12.49 -23.71
C ALA A 36 -17.97 -12.81 -23.22
N ALA A 37 -17.28 -13.64 -23.99
CA ALA A 37 -15.84 -13.82 -23.95
C ALA A 37 -15.08 -12.49 -24.23
N ASP A 38 -15.77 -11.39 -24.27
CA ASP A 38 -15.37 -10.10 -24.82
C ASP A 38 -15.43 -9.00 -23.74
N GLY A 39 -14.68 -9.20 -22.63
CA GLY A 39 -14.32 -8.11 -21.72
C GLY A 39 -15.45 -7.23 -21.16
N THR A 40 -16.65 -7.79 -20.93
CA THR A 40 -17.80 -7.03 -20.39
C THR A 40 -17.57 -6.63 -18.95
N TRP A 41 -17.89 -5.38 -18.62
CA TRP A 41 -17.84 -4.87 -17.25
C TRP A 41 -18.97 -5.46 -16.41
N ILE A 42 -18.62 -6.05 -15.26
CA ILE A 42 -19.55 -6.46 -14.21
C ILE A 42 -19.54 -5.38 -13.14
N THR A 43 -20.72 -4.92 -12.72
CA THR A 43 -20.86 -3.94 -11.63
C THR A 43 -21.42 -4.62 -10.39
N LEU A 44 -20.71 -4.47 -9.29
CA LEU A 44 -21.09 -4.96 -7.96
C LEU A 44 -21.24 -3.78 -7.02
N ARG A 45 -22.14 -3.92 -6.05
CA ARG A 45 -22.37 -2.93 -4.99
C ARG A 45 -21.80 -3.51 -3.69
N LEU A 46 -20.81 -2.83 -3.13
CA LEU A 46 -20.17 -3.24 -1.89
C LEU A 46 -20.71 -2.38 -0.75
N ALA A 47 -21.48 -2.98 0.14
CA ALA A 47 -21.98 -2.29 1.32
C ALA A 47 -20.83 -1.92 2.28
N CYS A 48 -20.91 -0.75 2.89
CA CYS A 48 -20.02 -0.29 3.95
C CYS A 48 -20.82 0.55 4.95
N ARG A 49 -20.30 0.68 6.19
CA ARG A 49 -20.91 1.53 7.21
C ARG A 49 -20.56 2.99 6.99
N GLU A 50 -21.53 3.85 7.27
CA GLU A 50 -21.32 5.30 7.32
C GLU A 50 -20.80 5.76 8.70
N PRO A 51 -20.15 6.92 8.75
CA PRO A 51 -19.73 7.79 7.64
C PRO A 51 -18.57 7.20 6.83
N PHE A 52 -18.40 7.68 5.56
CA PHE A 52 -17.35 7.21 4.66
C PHE A 52 -16.63 8.38 3.98
N ASP A 53 -15.39 8.67 4.39
CA ASP A 53 -14.54 9.71 3.77
C ASP A 53 -13.79 9.18 2.54
N GLY A 54 -14.53 8.95 1.46
CA GLY A 54 -13.98 8.49 0.19
C GLY A 54 -13.04 9.49 -0.47
N ARG A 55 -13.22 10.79 -0.21
CA ARG A 55 -12.36 11.84 -0.78
C ARG A 55 -10.93 11.77 -0.23
N SER A 56 -10.78 11.64 1.07
CA SER A 56 -9.45 11.51 1.69
C SER A 56 -8.78 10.21 1.28
N LEU A 57 -9.53 9.11 1.19
CA LEU A 57 -9.05 7.82 0.72
C LEU A 57 -8.53 7.91 -0.72
N LEU A 58 -9.30 8.48 -1.65
CA LEU A 58 -8.87 8.64 -3.04
C LEU A 58 -7.64 9.56 -3.16
N ARG A 59 -7.57 10.66 -2.39
CA ARG A 59 -6.37 11.53 -2.37
C ARG A 59 -5.13 10.76 -1.92
N PHE A 60 -5.26 9.94 -0.89
CA PHE A 60 -4.15 9.11 -0.41
C PHE A 60 -3.67 8.12 -1.49
N LEU A 61 -4.60 7.44 -2.16
CA LEU A 61 -4.31 6.48 -3.23
C LEU A 61 -3.73 7.18 -4.46
N ALA A 62 -4.26 8.35 -4.85
CA ALA A 62 -3.77 9.14 -5.98
C ALA A 62 -2.30 9.54 -5.81
N ALA A 63 -1.93 10.03 -4.61
CA ALA A 63 -0.56 10.44 -4.33
C ALA A 63 0.44 9.27 -4.45
N ARG A 64 -0.03 8.04 -4.36
CA ARG A 64 0.77 6.80 -4.32
C ARG A 64 0.54 5.87 -5.49
N ALA A 65 -0.29 6.25 -6.44
CA ALA A 65 -0.61 5.41 -7.59
C ALA A 65 0.65 4.99 -8.36
N ILE A 66 0.74 3.71 -8.69
CA ILE A 66 1.86 3.14 -9.44
C ILE A 66 1.58 3.31 -10.93
N PRO A 67 2.41 4.07 -11.67
CA PRO A 67 2.25 4.20 -13.12
C PRO A 67 2.18 2.84 -13.82
N GLY A 68 1.19 2.65 -14.67
CA GLY A 68 0.94 1.40 -15.39
C GLY A 68 0.08 0.38 -14.63
N VAL A 69 0.01 0.48 -13.30
CA VAL A 69 -0.71 -0.48 -12.44
C VAL A 69 -1.95 0.15 -11.80
N GLU A 70 -1.86 1.41 -11.37
CA GLU A 70 -2.91 2.13 -10.65
C GLU A 70 -3.19 3.49 -11.27
N GLU A 71 -4.44 3.91 -11.19
CA GLU A 71 -4.92 5.24 -11.59
C GLU A 71 -5.97 5.74 -10.64
N VAL A 72 -5.96 7.05 -10.37
CA VAL A 72 -7.08 7.75 -9.71
C VAL A 72 -7.48 8.93 -10.58
N ALA A 73 -8.67 8.86 -11.14
CA ALA A 73 -9.23 9.90 -12.02
C ALA A 73 -10.76 9.93 -11.87
N ASP A 74 -11.38 11.07 -12.12
CA ASP A 74 -12.82 11.24 -12.17
C ASP A 74 -13.58 10.68 -10.96
N GLY A 75 -12.99 10.82 -9.75
CA GLY A 75 -13.59 10.33 -8.51
C GLY A 75 -13.57 8.80 -8.37
N ARG A 76 -12.82 8.09 -9.17
CA ARG A 76 -12.63 6.64 -9.11
C ARG A 76 -11.16 6.27 -8.90
N TYR A 77 -10.94 5.15 -8.28
CA TYR A 77 -9.67 4.43 -8.27
C TYR A 77 -9.78 3.23 -9.22
N ALA A 78 -8.78 3.01 -10.02
CA ALA A 78 -8.69 1.87 -10.93
C ALA A 78 -7.32 1.19 -10.83
N ARG A 79 -7.28 -0.12 -11.05
CA ARG A 79 -6.03 -0.87 -11.10
C ARG A 79 -6.11 -2.13 -11.93
N THR A 80 -4.95 -2.59 -12.38
CA THR A 80 -4.77 -3.93 -12.91
C THR A 80 -4.78 -4.96 -11.78
N VAL A 81 -5.36 -6.13 -12.05
CA VAL A 81 -5.45 -7.22 -11.08
C VAL A 81 -5.13 -8.56 -11.73
N ARG A 82 -4.49 -9.44 -10.94
CA ARG A 82 -4.29 -10.84 -11.27
C ARG A 82 -5.32 -11.68 -10.51
N VAL A 83 -5.89 -12.66 -11.20
CA VAL A 83 -6.82 -13.63 -10.61
C VAL A 83 -6.40 -15.04 -11.00
N PRO A 84 -6.86 -16.10 -10.32
CA PRO A 84 -6.61 -17.46 -10.74
C PRO A 84 -7.09 -17.69 -12.19
N GLY A 85 -6.15 -18.01 -13.08
CA GLY A 85 -6.44 -18.27 -14.49
C GLY A 85 -6.65 -17.05 -15.36
N GLY A 86 -6.26 -15.83 -14.90
CA GLY A 86 -6.41 -14.64 -15.73
C GLY A 86 -5.97 -13.32 -15.08
N SER A 87 -6.41 -12.25 -15.69
CA SER A 87 -6.12 -10.89 -15.28
C SER A 87 -7.24 -9.94 -15.68
N GLY A 88 -7.14 -8.69 -15.28
CA GLY A 88 -8.08 -7.67 -15.70
C GLY A 88 -7.91 -6.34 -14.98
N ILE A 89 -8.98 -5.56 -14.98
CA ILE A 89 -9.05 -4.24 -14.38
C ILE A 89 -10.23 -4.20 -13.41
N VAL A 90 -10.02 -3.56 -12.27
CA VAL A 90 -11.08 -3.19 -11.33
C VAL A 90 -11.13 -1.68 -11.19
N GLU A 91 -12.34 -1.16 -11.00
CA GLU A 91 -12.60 0.25 -10.70
C GLU A 91 -13.45 0.34 -9.44
N LEU A 92 -13.09 1.22 -8.53
CA LEU A 92 -13.79 1.47 -7.27
C LEU A 92 -14.23 2.93 -7.24
N MET A 93 -15.52 3.15 -7.04
CA MET A 93 -16.12 4.47 -6.93
C MET A 93 -16.78 4.60 -5.55
N PRO A 94 -16.21 5.43 -4.66
CA PRO A 94 -16.84 5.74 -3.37
C PRO A 94 -18.22 6.36 -3.58
N PRO A 95 -19.12 6.28 -2.57
CA PRO A 95 -20.37 7.03 -2.62
C PRO A 95 -20.08 8.53 -2.73
N PRO A 96 -20.91 9.30 -3.46
CA PRO A 96 -20.76 10.74 -3.52
C PRO A 96 -20.89 11.37 -2.12
N ALA A 97 -20.05 12.37 -1.85
CA ALA A 97 -20.08 13.06 -0.56
C ALA A 97 -21.47 13.66 -0.29
N GLY A 98 -22.05 13.34 0.86
CA GLY A 98 -23.36 13.89 1.28
C GLY A 98 -24.58 13.07 0.89
N GLN A 99 -24.46 11.93 0.23
CA GLN A 99 -25.57 10.99 0.00
C GLN A 99 -25.53 9.83 1.01
N GLY A 100 -25.47 10.13 2.29
CA GLY A 100 -25.79 9.21 3.36
C GLY A 100 -27.31 9.15 3.53
N GLY A 101 -27.92 8.05 3.19
CA GLY A 101 -29.35 7.79 3.41
C GLY A 101 -30.17 7.80 2.13
N GLY A 102 -30.52 6.61 1.64
CA GLY A 102 -31.65 6.44 0.75
C GLY A 102 -32.90 7.02 1.41
N ASN A 103 -33.62 7.86 0.67
CA ASN A 103 -34.95 8.42 1.00
C ASN A 103 -35.05 9.41 2.18
N GLY A 104 -34.19 10.42 2.28
CA GLY A 104 -34.55 11.68 2.98
C GLY A 104 -34.94 11.56 4.48
N ARG A 105 -34.75 10.43 5.11
CA ARG A 105 -34.96 10.23 6.56
C ARG A 105 -33.59 10.17 7.24
N ALA A 106 -33.31 11.13 8.09
CA ALA A 106 -32.20 11.08 9.03
C ALA A 106 -32.28 9.76 9.80
N ALA A 107 -31.25 8.94 9.71
CA ALA A 107 -31.17 7.75 10.52
C ALA A 107 -31.12 8.17 12.01
N PRO A 108 -31.83 7.46 12.91
CA PRO A 108 -31.77 7.77 14.32
C PRO A 108 -30.33 7.61 14.82
N ALA A 109 -29.88 8.54 15.65
CA ALA A 109 -28.56 8.52 16.27
C ALA A 109 -28.31 7.16 16.92
N GLY A 110 -27.28 6.42 16.44
CA GLY A 110 -26.89 5.12 17.01
C GLY A 110 -26.91 3.91 16.06
N ARG A 111 -27.47 4.03 14.86
CA ARG A 111 -27.31 3.03 13.80
C ARG A 111 -26.69 3.72 12.59
N GLY A 112 -25.42 3.48 12.35
CA GLY A 112 -24.73 3.97 11.15
C GLY A 112 -25.52 3.58 9.90
N GLY A 113 -25.76 4.53 8.99
CA GLY A 113 -26.38 4.28 7.70
C GLY A 113 -25.50 3.30 6.88
N GLU A 114 -26.08 2.65 5.87
CA GLU A 114 -25.35 1.85 4.90
C GLU A 114 -25.08 2.68 3.65
N ALA A 115 -23.81 2.80 3.30
CA ALA A 115 -23.36 3.35 2.02
C ALA A 115 -22.93 2.22 1.09
N GLN A 116 -22.77 2.51 -0.18
CA GLN A 116 -22.34 1.54 -1.19
C GLN A 116 -21.20 2.11 -2.03
N VAL A 117 -20.09 1.36 -2.07
CA VAL A 117 -19.01 1.55 -3.04
C VAL A 117 -19.37 0.74 -4.29
N LEU A 118 -19.30 1.37 -5.46
CA LEU A 118 -19.47 0.64 -6.72
C LEU A 118 -18.12 0.04 -7.12
N LEU A 119 -18.11 -1.27 -7.33
CA LEU A 119 -16.99 -2.02 -7.89
C LEU A 119 -17.36 -2.43 -9.30
N ARG A 120 -16.60 -1.96 -10.29
CA ARG A 120 -16.66 -2.44 -11.66
C ARG A 120 -15.46 -3.36 -11.92
N VAL A 121 -15.71 -4.49 -12.55
CA VAL A 121 -14.72 -5.54 -12.78
C VAL A 121 -14.77 -5.95 -14.22
N ARG A 122 -13.61 -5.97 -14.89
CA ARG A 122 -13.41 -6.55 -16.24
C ARG A 122 -12.25 -7.52 -16.18
N LEU A 123 -12.55 -8.80 -16.26
CA LEU A 123 -11.59 -9.90 -16.13
C LEU A 123 -11.65 -10.81 -17.35
N THR A 124 -10.54 -11.48 -17.67
CA THR A 124 -10.50 -12.52 -18.69
C THR A 124 -11.20 -13.82 -18.27
N GLY A 125 -11.56 -13.93 -16.98
CA GLY A 125 -12.33 -15.05 -16.42
C GLY A 125 -12.86 -14.73 -15.04
N LEU A 126 -13.97 -15.34 -14.64
CA LEU A 126 -14.65 -15.06 -13.36
C LEU A 126 -14.11 -15.88 -12.18
N ARG A 127 -13.15 -16.77 -12.39
CA ARG A 127 -12.49 -17.46 -11.31
C ARG A 127 -11.78 -16.43 -10.41
N GLY A 128 -12.02 -16.50 -9.09
CA GLY A 128 -11.41 -15.58 -8.14
C GLY A 128 -12.13 -14.23 -7.97
N ILE A 129 -13.32 -14.02 -8.54
CA ILE A 129 -14.08 -12.78 -8.34
C ILE A 129 -14.35 -12.51 -6.84
N GLY A 130 -14.56 -13.56 -6.04
CA GLY A 130 -14.68 -13.42 -4.58
C GLY A 130 -13.41 -12.89 -3.92
N GLN A 131 -12.22 -13.31 -4.39
CA GLN A 131 -10.95 -12.78 -3.92
C GLN A 131 -10.78 -11.30 -4.32
N VAL A 132 -11.17 -10.94 -5.56
CA VAL A 132 -11.19 -9.53 -6.00
C VAL A 132 -12.05 -8.69 -5.09
N VAL A 133 -13.28 -9.14 -4.79
CA VAL A 133 -14.20 -8.45 -3.89
C VAL A 133 -13.59 -8.28 -2.49
N SER A 134 -13.03 -9.35 -1.91
CA SER A 134 -12.38 -9.29 -0.59
C SER A 134 -11.22 -8.30 -0.56
N ARG A 135 -10.32 -8.35 -1.56
CA ARG A 135 -9.19 -7.42 -1.65
C ARG A 135 -9.62 -5.97 -1.89
N CYS A 136 -10.68 -5.74 -2.66
CA CYS A 136 -11.27 -4.42 -2.85
C CYS A 136 -11.91 -3.89 -1.56
N ARG A 137 -12.59 -4.74 -0.78
CA ARG A 137 -13.12 -4.39 0.54
C ARG A 137 -12.00 -3.97 1.49
N GLN A 138 -10.90 -4.73 1.53
CA GLN A 138 -9.74 -4.42 2.35
C GLN A 138 -9.05 -3.11 1.89
N LEU A 139 -8.84 -2.93 0.59
CA LEU A 139 -8.19 -1.73 0.05
C LEU A 139 -8.93 -0.44 0.45
N PHE A 140 -10.26 -0.48 0.48
CA PHE A 140 -11.13 0.63 0.81
C PHE A 140 -11.64 0.61 2.26
N ASP A 141 -11.17 -0.36 3.07
CA ASP A 141 -11.55 -0.48 4.49
C ASP A 141 -13.07 -0.54 4.70
N LEU A 142 -13.77 -1.33 3.87
CA LEU A 142 -15.23 -1.34 3.84
C LEU A 142 -15.86 -2.08 5.02
N ASP A 143 -15.09 -2.89 5.73
CA ASP A 143 -15.55 -3.67 6.88
C ASP A 143 -15.41 -2.91 8.22
N ALA A 144 -14.75 -1.75 8.21
CA ALA A 144 -14.59 -0.90 9.38
C ALA A 144 -15.93 -0.45 9.97
N ASP A 145 -15.93 -0.22 11.29
CA ASP A 145 -17.04 0.37 12.04
C ASP A 145 -16.67 1.78 12.53
N PRO A 146 -16.89 2.83 11.72
CA PRO A 146 -16.49 4.19 12.06
C PRO A 146 -17.10 4.72 13.36
N PRO A 147 -18.38 4.43 13.70
CA PRO A 147 -18.92 4.80 15.01
C PRO A 147 -18.18 4.18 16.18
N ALA A 148 -17.85 2.87 16.10
CA ALA A 148 -17.12 2.18 17.16
C ALA A 148 -15.69 2.71 17.31
N ILE A 149 -15.00 2.96 16.20
CA ILE A 149 -13.65 3.56 16.16
C ILE A 149 -13.70 4.96 16.78
N ALA A 150 -14.66 5.80 16.35
CA ALA A 150 -14.81 7.14 16.86
C ALA A 150 -15.12 7.19 18.35
N ALA A 151 -15.93 6.26 18.86
CA ALA A 151 -16.26 6.19 20.30
C ALA A 151 -15.02 5.97 21.16
N VAL A 152 -14.08 5.14 20.72
CA VAL A 152 -12.83 4.89 21.47
C VAL A 152 -11.87 6.08 21.33
N LEU A 153 -11.65 6.57 20.11
CA LEU A 153 -10.67 7.61 19.86
C LEU A 153 -11.10 8.98 20.40
N ALA A 154 -12.40 9.32 20.34
CA ALA A 154 -12.94 10.57 20.88
C ALA A 154 -13.00 10.60 22.41
N ALA A 155 -12.83 9.48 23.09
CA ALA A 155 -12.65 9.45 24.54
C ALA A 155 -11.31 10.08 24.97
N ASP A 156 -10.36 10.24 24.06
CA ASP A 156 -9.13 10.99 24.27
C ASP A 156 -9.33 12.46 23.87
N GLU A 157 -9.19 13.38 24.84
CA GLU A 157 -9.40 14.82 24.65
C GLU A 157 -8.56 15.41 23.50
N ALA A 158 -7.35 14.90 23.28
CA ALA A 158 -6.47 15.37 22.22
C ALA A 158 -6.91 14.84 20.82
N LEU A 159 -7.50 13.66 20.75
CA LEU A 159 -7.97 13.08 19.50
C LEU A 159 -9.43 13.48 19.17
N ALA A 160 -10.25 13.82 20.15
CA ALA A 160 -11.65 14.16 19.95
C ALA A 160 -11.87 15.22 18.84
N PRO A 161 -11.15 16.37 18.83
CA PRO A 161 -11.32 17.37 17.77
C PRO A 161 -10.85 16.87 16.41
N LEU A 162 -9.85 15.98 16.33
CA LEU A 162 -9.35 15.42 15.09
C LEU A 162 -10.35 14.43 14.48
N VAL A 163 -10.97 13.59 15.33
CA VAL A 163 -12.02 12.65 14.93
C VAL A 163 -13.26 13.41 14.48
N ALA A 164 -13.69 14.45 15.20
CA ALA A 164 -14.82 15.29 14.84
C ALA A 164 -14.61 16.03 13.51
N ALA A 165 -13.39 16.47 13.21
CA ALA A 165 -13.05 17.16 11.98
C ALA A 165 -13.05 16.24 10.73
N ARG A 166 -12.92 14.93 10.91
CA ARG A 166 -12.82 13.95 9.82
C ARG A 166 -13.61 12.69 10.13
N PRO A 167 -14.95 12.78 10.19
CA PRO A 167 -15.79 11.62 10.43
C PRO A 167 -15.68 10.64 9.26
N GLY A 168 -15.57 9.35 9.58
CA GLY A 168 -15.50 8.28 8.58
C GLY A 168 -14.17 8.14 7.86
N LEU A 169 -13.10 8.67 8.42
CA LEU A 169 -11.74 8.43 7.93
C LEU A 169 -11.49 6.92 7.83
N ARG A 170 -11.03 6.45 6.66
CA ARG A 170 -10.77 5.04 6.38
C ARG A 170 -9.28 4.76 6.40
N LEU A 171 -8.92 3.58 6.91
CA LEU A 171 -7.57 3.07 6.85
C LEU A 171 -7.30 2.57 5.42
N PRO A 172 -6.48 3.28 4.60
CA PRO A 172 -6.23 2.81 3.25
C PRO A 172 -5.51 1.46 3.30
N GLY A 173 -6.19 0.39 2.94
CA GLY A 173 -5.62 -0.95 2.91
C GLY A 173 -4.66 -1.19 1.73
N ALA A 174 -4.29 -2.44 1.53
CA ALA A 174 -3.55 -2.90 0.36
C ALA A 174 -4.41 -3.87 -0.46
N TYR A 175 -4.32 -3.79 -1.79
CA TYR A 175 -4.90 -4.80 -2.65
C TYR A 175 -4.09 -6.11 -2.62
N ASP A 176 -2.78 -5.97 -2.51
CA ASP A 176 -1.81 -7.06 -2.46
C ASP A 176 -0.74 -6.73 -1.42
N GLY A 177 -0.52 -7.64 -0.47
CA GLY A 177 0.40 -7.41 0.65
C GLY A 177 1.86 -7.43 0.20
N PHE A 178 2.23 -8.26 -0.78
CA PHE A 178 3.58 -8.27 -1.31
C PHE A 178 3.90 -6.97 -2.05
N GLU A 179 3.00 -6.50 -2.91
CA GLU A 179 3.12 -5.20 -3.56
C GLU A 179 3.32 -4.08 -2.53
N LEU A 180 2.50 -4.08 -1.47
CA LEU A 180 2.62 -3.10 -0.39
C LEU A 180 3.99 -3.14 0.29
N ALA A 181 4.50 -4.32 0.63
CA ALA A 181 5.80 -4.47 1.27
C ALA A 181 6.94 -3.99 0.35
N VAL A 182 6.89 -4.30 -0.95
CA VAL A 182 7.82 -3.76 -1.96
C VAL A 182 7.77 -2.23 -1.96
N ARG A 183 6.56 -1.63 -1.96
CA ARG A 183 6.38 -0.17 -1.92
C ARG A 183 6.94 0.44 -0.63
N ALA A 184 6.75 -0.22 0.51
CA ALA A 184 7.28 0.23 1.79
C ALA A 184 8.82 0.26 1.77
N VAL A 185 9.48 -0.77 1.24
CA VAL A 185 10.93 -0.83 1.09
C VAL A 185 11.44 0.24 0.11
N ILE A 186 10.83 0.39 -1.06
CA ILE A 186 11.22 1.42 -2.04
C ILE A 186 11.02 2.82 -1.47
N GLY A 187 9.97 3.03 -0.69
CA GLY A 187 9.60 4.31 -0.09
C GLY A 187 10.51 4.78 1.04
N GLN A 188 11.43 3.93 1.54
CA GLN A 188 12.37 4.35 2.58
C GLN A 188 13.22 5.53 2.11
N GLN A 189 13.22 6.63 2.87
CA GLN A 189 14.04 7.83 2.63
C GLN A 189 13.86 8.51 1.24
N VAL A 190 12.73 8.29 0.59
CA VAL A 190 12.37 8.98 -0.65
C VAL A 190 11.00 9.62 -0.52
N SER A 191 10.75 10.67 -1.32
CA SER A 191 9.43 11.28 -1.38
C SER A 191 8.39 10.29 -1.92
N VAL A 192 7.11 10.50 -1.58
CA VAL A 192 6.01 9.67 -2.11
C VAL A 192 6.01 9.59 -3.62
N ARG A 193 6.21 10.74 -4.28
CA ARG A 193 6.28 10.80 -5.74
C ARG A 193 7.47 10.00 -6.28
N GLY A 194 8.63 10.12 -5.62
CA GLY A 194 9.83 9.32 -5.96
C GLY A 194 9.56 7.83 -5.82
N ALA A 195 8.95 7.41 -4.71
CA ALA A 195 8.59 6.02 -4.47
C ALA A 195 7.62 5.47 -5.53
N SER A 196 6.57 6.23 -5.90
CA SER A 196 5.65 5.84 -6.97
C SER A 196 6.37 5.69 -8.32
N THR A 197 7.28 6.63 -8.65
CA THR A 197 8.07 6.58 -9.89
C THR A 197 8.97 5.34 -9.93
N LEU A 198 9.71 5.07 -8.84
CA LEU A 198 10.61 3.90 -8.75
C LEU A 198 9.83 2.60 -8.81
N THR A 199 8.68 2.52 -8.11
CA THR A 199 7.81 1.36 -8.16
C THR A 199 7.20 1.15 -9.55
N GLY A 200 6.84 2.22 -10.25
CA GLY A 200 6.39 2.16 -11.64
C GLY A 200 7.46 1.63 -12.59
N ARG A 201 8.73 2.06 -12.43
CA ARG A 201 9.86 1.52 -13.21
C ARG A 201 10.06 0.02 -12.95
N LEU A 202 9.97 -0.39 -11.68
CA LEU A 202 10.05 -1.81 -11.31
C LEU A 202 8.91 -2.61 -11.93
N ALA A 203 7.68 -2.12 -11.86
CA ALA A 203 6.53 -2.76 -12.47
C ALA A 203 6.65 -2.85 -14.00
N ALA A 204 7.09 -1.79 -14.66
CA ALA A 204 7.27 -1.76 -16.11
C ALA A 204 8.34 -2.75 -16.59
N ARG A 205 9.42 -2.96 -15.80
CA ARG A 205 10.53 -3.84 -16.16
C ARG A 205 10.27 -5.31 -15.84
N HIS A 206 9.64 -5.60 -14.70
CA HIS A 206 9.49 -6.97 -14.17
C HIS A 206 8.04 -7.44 -14.09
N GLY A 207 7.09 -6.55 -14.32
CA GLY A 207 5.66 -6.90 -14.36
C GLY A 207 5.28 -7.62 -15.64
N THR A 208 4.07 -8.13 -15.66
CA THR A 208 3.49 -8.77 -16.86
C THR A 208 2.60 -7.76 -17.58
N ARG A 209 2.76 -7.60 -18.89
CA ARG A 209 1.85 -6.75 -19.68
C ARG A 209 0.43 -7.30 -19.60
N LEU A 210 -0.52 -6.39 -19.55
CA LEU A 210 -1.93 -6.73 -19.57
C LEU A 210 -2.36 -6.87 -21.05
N ASP A 211 -2.49 -8.11 -21.52
CA ASP A 211 -2.84 -8.40 -22.92
C ASP A 211 -4.35 -8.60 -23.11
N GLY A 212 -4.83 -8.37 -24.34
CA GLY A 212 -6.16 -8.74 -24.82
C GLY A 212 -7.30 -7.84 -24.40
N ALA A 213 -8.51 -8.39 -24.35
CA ALA A 213 -9.78 -7.71 -24.09
C ALA A 213 -9.86 -6.95 -22.74
N ALA A 214 -8.93 -7.19 -21.83
CA ALA A 214 -8.85 -6.49 -20.54
C ALA A 214 -8.18 -5.13 -20.64
N GLY A 215 -7.44 -4.80 -21.70
CA GLY A 215 -6.75 -3.53 -21.78
C GLY A 215 -6.51 -3.01 -23.17
N PRO A 216 -7.14 -1.94 -23.59
CA PRO A 216 -6.59 -1.10 -24.65
C PRO A 216 -5.70 -0.02 -24.07
N ALA A 217 -4.95 0.62 -24.92
CA ALA A 217 -4.31 1.91 -24.89
C ALA A 217 -4.74 2.89 -23.77
N GLY A 218 -4.57 2.51 -22.49
CA GLY A 218 -4.86 3.35 -21.35
C GLY A 218 -3.68 3.36 -20.36
N PRO A 219 -3.74 4.13 -19.31
CA PRO A 219 -2.67 4.23 -18.30
C PRO A 219 -2.46 2.92 -17.53
N LEU A 220 -3.41 1.98 -17.58
CA LEU A 220 -3.34 0.67 -16.90
C LEU A 220 -2.91 -0.41 -17.91
N SER A 221 -1.65 -0.79 -17.89
CA SER A 221 -1.05 -1.67 -18.91
C SER A 221 -0.17 -2.80 -18.35
N VAL A 222 0.08 -2.80 -17.04
CA VAL A 222 1.02 -3.74 -16.41
C VAL A 222 0.42 -4.32 -15.15
N LEU A 223 0.52 -5.63 -14.98
CA LEU A 223 0.29 -6.33 -13.72
C LEU A 223 1.55 -6.24 -12.87
N PHE A 224 1.40 -5.91 -11.58
CA PHE A 224 2.53 -5.88 -10.66
C PHE A 224 3.29 -7.22 -10.64
N PRO A 225 4.63 -7.22 -10.55
CA PRO A 225 5.41 -8.46 -10.53
C PRO A 225 5.04 -9.34 -9.33
N ARG A 226 5.08 -10.65 -9.52
CA ARG A 226 4.89 -11.64 -8.45
C ARG A 226 6.18 -11.76 -7.62
N PRO A 227 6.10 -12.35 -6.42
CA PRO A 227 7.29 -12.65 -5.63
C PRO A 227 8.37 -13.41 -6.44
N ALA A 228 7.97 -14.44 -7.18
CA ALA A 228 8.90 -15.23 -7.99
C ALA A 228 9.59 -14.41 -9.11
N ASP A 229 8.91 -13.37 -9.62
CA ASP A 229 9.47 -12.53 -10.68
C ASP A 229 10.56 -11.57 -10.16
N LEU A 230 10.64 -11.34 -8.83
CA LEU A 230 11.60 -10.44 -8.19
C LEU A 230 12.67 -11.13 -7.35
N ALA A 231 12.52 -12.40 -7.01
CA ALA A 231 13.43 -13.13 -6.11
C ALA A 231 14.88 -13.11 -6.61
N ASP A 232 15.06 -13.32 -7.92
CA ASP A 232 16.39 -13.35 -8.58
C ASP A 232 16.53 -12.25 -9.64
N ALA A 233 15.66 -11.21 -9.61
CA ALA A 233 15.64 -10.17 -10.62
C ALA A 233 16.89 -9.29 -10.61
N ASP A 234 17.33 -8.88 -11.80
CA ASP A 234 18.28 -7.78 -11.93
C ASP A 234 17.57 -6.44 -11.70
N LEU A 235 17.82 -5.84 -10.53
CA LEU A 235 17.25 -4.54 -10.12
C LEU A 235 18.20 -3.37 -10.40
N ALA A 236 19.34 -3.59 -11.07
CA ALA A 236 20.27 -2.52 -11.42
C ALA A 236 19.61 -1.51 -12.39
N GLY A 237 20.00 -0.25 -12.31
CA GLY A 237 19.48 0.81 -13.20
C GLY A 237 18.06 1.30 -12.87
N LEU A 238 17.38 0.76 -11.84
CA LEU A 238 16.08 1.24 -11.40
C LEU A 238 16.15 2.48 -10.50
N GLY A 239 17.34 2.91 -10.10
CA GLY A 239 17.53 4.02 -9.15
C GLY A 239 17.42 3.58 -7.68
N LEU A 240 17.60 2.28 -7.42
CA LEU A 240 17.58 1.68 -6.09
C LEU A 240 19.02 1.47 -5.58
N THR A 241 19.29 1.74 -4.32
CA THR A 241 20.57 1.41 -3.69
C THR A 241 20.79 -0.11 -3.65
N ILE A 242 22.05 -0.54 -3.59
CA ILE A 242 22.41 -1.98 -3.50
C ILE A 242 21.70 -2.64 -2.31
N ALA A 243 21.68 -1.96 -1.15
CA ALA A 243 21.00 -2.45 0.05
C ALA A 243 19.49 -2.67 -0.20
N ARG A 244 18.79 -1.70 -0.83
CA ARG A 244 17.37 -1.88 -1.18
C ARG A 244 17.13 -3.01 -2.17
N GLN A 245 18.00 -3.17 -3.15
CA GLN A 245 17.90 -4.29 -4.09
C GLN A 245 18.03 -5.63 -3.35
N ALA A 246 18.94 -5.73 -2.39
CA ALA A 246 19.11 -6.92 -1.55
C ALA A 246 17.86 -7.17 -0.68
N THR A 247 17.31 -6.12 -0.03
CA THR A 247 16.07 -6.22 0.75
C THR A 247 14.91 -6.69 -0.11
N LEU A 248 14.72 -6.14 -1.31
CA LEU A 248 13.63 -6.51 -2.21
C LEU A 248 13.73 -7.96 -2.67
N ARG A 249 14.94 -8.45 -3.00
CA ARG A 249 15.16 -9.86 -3.35
C ARG A 249 14.89 -10.78 -2.16
N ALA A 250 15.37 -10.43 -0.96
CA ALA A 250 15.10 -11.20 0.25
C ALA A 250 13.59 -11.29 0.57
N LEU A 251 12.88 -10.17 0.49
CA LEU A 251 11.43 -10.11 0.65
C LEU A 251 10.72 -10.99 -0.38
N ALA A 252 11.09 -10.86 -1.65
CA ALA A 252 10.52 -11.62 -2.75
C ALA A 252 10.78 -13.13 -2.60
N ALA A 253 12.00 -13.53 -2.26
CA ALA A 253 12.35 -14.93 -2.00
C ALA A 253 11.61 -15.52 -0.79
N ALA A 254 11.42 -14.75 0.28
CA ALA A 254 10.65 -15.19 1.45
C ALA A 254 9.18 -15.43 1.10
N CYS A 255 8.56 -14.52 0.36
CA CYS A 255 7.17 -14.67 -0.10
C CYS A 255 7.01 -15.79 -1.14
N ALA A 256 7.93 -15.90 -2.11
CA ALA A 256 7.88 -16.94 -3.14
C ALA A 256 8.01 -18.35 -2.55
N ALA A 257 8.80 -18.50 -1.48
CA ALA A 257 8.98 -19.75 -0.75
C ALA A 257 7.87 -20.02 0.30
N GLY A 258 6.88 -19.15 0.42
CA GLY A 258 5.81 -19.28 1.42
C GLY A 258 6.24 -19.10 2.88
N ARG A 259 7.48 -18.62 3.13
CA ARG A 259 7.98 -18.35 4.48
C ARG A 259 7.43 -17.05 5.08
N LEU A 260 6.98 -16.14 4.25
CA LEU A 260 6.32 -14.89 4.64
C LEU A 260 4.98 -14.81 3.93
N ASN A 261 3.91 -14.77 4.72
CA ASN A 261 2.55 -14.58 4.24
C ASN A 261 2.10 -13.14 4.51
N LEU A 262 1.71 -12.42 3.46
CA LEU A 262 1.20 -11.05 3.51
C LEU A 262 -0.25 -10.95 2.99
N ASP A 263 -0.90 -12.08 2.80
CA ASP A 263 -2.31 -12.12 2.39
C ASP A 263 -3.25 -11.68 3.52
N PRO A 264 -4.44 -11.18 3.19
CA PRO A 264 -5.45 -10.85 4.17
C PRO A 264 -5.77 -12.00 5.12
N GLY A 265 -5.74 -11.72 6.43
CA GLY A 265 -6.00 -12.72 7.48
C GLY A 265 -4.77 -13.55 7.87
N ALA A 266 -3.57 -13.22 7.39
CA ALA A 266 -2.33 -13.76 7.94
C ALA A 266 -2.19 -13.35 9.42
N ASP A 267 -1.55 -14.21 10.20
CA ASP A 267 -1.24 -13.91 11.60
C ASP A 267 -0.29 -12.70 11.70
N SER A 268 -0.70 -11.66 12.42
CA SER A 268 0.05 -10.40 12.52
C SER A 268 1.37 -10.57 13.28
N GLU A 269 1.41 -11.41 14.32
CA GLU A 269 2.61 -11.62 15.12
C GLU A 269 3.65 -12.43 14.34
N GLU A 270 3.24 -13.51 13.68
CA GLU A 270 4.11 -14.27 12.80
C GLU A 270 4.61 -13.41 11.62
N THR A 271 3.72 -12.65 10.99
CA THR A 271 4.06 -11.75 9.89
C THR A 271 5.08 -10.70 10.34
N ALA A 272 4.89 -10.10 11.52
CA ALA A 272 5.82 -9.14 12.11
C ALA A 272 7.21 -9.75 12.33
N ALA A 273 7.27 -10.94 12.93
CA ALA A 273 8.50 -11.66 13.21
C ALA A 273 9.27 -11.95 11.90
N ARG A 274 8.58 -12.49 10.88
CA ARG A 274 9.19 -12.80 9.58
C ARG A 274 9.66 -11.56 8.81
N LEU A 275 8.90 -10.47 8.87
CA LEU A 275 9.33 -9.20 8.26
C LEU A 275 10.58 -8.65 8.95
N ALA A 276 10.66 -8.72 10.28
CA ALA A 276 11.79 -8.21 11.05
C ALA A 276 13.11 -9.01 10.80
N GLU A 277 13.03 -10.26 10.35
CA GLU A 277 14.19 -11.07 9.96
C GLU A 277 14.84 -10.59 8.64
N LEU A 278 14.10 -9.80 7.83
CA LEU A 278 14.61 -9.37 6.52
C LEU A 278 15.61 -8.22 6.66
N PRO A 279 16.76 -8.27 5.96
CA PRO A 279 17.72 -7.18 5.98
C PRO A 279 17.10 -5.88 5.49
N GLY A 280 17.32 -4.78 6.20
CA GLY A 280 16.80 -3.47 5.83
C GLY A 280 15.31 -3.24 6.13
N VAL A 281 14.64 -4.18 6.80
CA VAL A 281 13.28 -4.02 7.29
C VAL A 281 13.32 -3.69 8.78
N GLY A 282 13.05 -2.43 9.10
CA GLY A 282 13.01 -1.95 10.49
C GLY A 282 11.59 -1.95 11.09
N PRO A 283 11.48 -1.64 12.42
CA PRO A 283 10.21 -1.64 13.14
C PRO A 283 9.13 -0.77 12.50
N TRP A 284 9.52 0.36 11.92
CA TRP A 284 8.58 1.22 11.19
C TRP A 284 7.97 0.49 9.98
N THR A 285 8.80 -0.18 9.17
CA THR A 285 8.34 -0.89 7.97
C THR A 285 7.40 -2.02 8.35
N VAL A 286 7.74 -2.77 9.41
CA VAL A 286 6.89 -3.83 9.96
C VAL A 286 5.52 -3.27 10.34
N ALA A 287 5.48 -2.27 11.23
CA ALA A 287 4.23 -1.68 11.70
C ALA A 287 3.39 -1.07 10.55
N TYR A 288 4.05 -0.40 9.59
CA TYR A 288 3.37 0.17 8.43
C TYR A 288 2.76 -0.91 7.52
N VAL A 289 3.48 -2.01 7.27
CA VAL A 289 2.95 -3.13 6.47
C VAL A 289 1.76 -3.76 7.18
N LEU A 290 1.89 -4.10 8.46
CA LEU A 290 0.78 -4.68 9.25
C LEU A 290 -0.46 -3.79 9.24
N MET A 291 -0.28 -2.50 9.52
CA MET A 291 -1.36 -1.52 9.48
C MET A 291 -2.11 -1.55 8.14
N ARG A 292 -1.38 -1.59 7.04
CA ARG A 292 -1.95 -1.54 5.69
C ARG A 292 -2.46 -2.89 5.18
N THR A 293 -2.03 -4.01 5.76
CA THR A 293 -2.54 -5.36 5.47
C THR A 293 -3.73 -5.76 6.34
N GLY A 294 -4.17 -4.89 7.27
CA GLY A 294 -5.45 -5.04 7.94
C GLY A 294 -5.38 -5.18 9.46
N ASP A 295 -4.22 -4.96 10.08
CA ASP A 295 -4.12 -4.89 11.54
C ASP A 295 -4.53 -3.47 12.03
N PRO A 296 -5.72 -3.32 12.64
CA PRO A 296 -6.21 -2.02 13.07
C PRO A 296 -5.48 -1.47 14.29
N ASP A 297 -4.72 -2.32 14.99
CA ASP A 297 -3.95 -1.94 16.18
C ASP A 297 -2.45 -1.75 15.91
N ALA A 298 -1.98 -1.99 14.68
CA ALA A 298 -0.60 -1.71 14.29
C ALA A 298 -0.31 -0.21 14.35
N PHE A 299 0.77 0.17 15.05
CA PHE A 299 1.12 1.56 15.29
C PHE A 299 2.58 1.84 14.96
N PRO A 300 2.87 2.61 13.90
CA PRO A 300 4.24 2.94 13.51
C PRO A 300 4.84 4.05 14.40
N GLY A 301 4.96 3.79 15.69
CA GLY A 301 5.37 4.78 16.73
C GLY A 301 6.74 5.41 16.50
N SER A 302 7.61 4.78 15.69
CA SER A 302 8.89 5.34 15.27
C SER A 302 8.78 6.31 14.10
N ASP A 303 7.58 6.51 13.50
CA ASP A 303 7.36 7.46 12.41
C ASP A 303 7.61 8.90 12.86
N LEU A 304 8.46 9.61 12.13
CA LEU A 304 8.86 10.97 12.47
C LEU A 304 7.68 11.96 12.41
N GLY A 305 6.81 11.82 11.41
CA GLY A 305 5.60 12.63 11.28
C GLY A 305 4.65 12.38 12.44
N LEU A 306 4.44 11.11 12.79
CA LEU A 306 3.59 10.73 13.90
C LEU A 306 4.10 11.28 15.24
N ARG A 307 5.41 11.14 15.50
CA ARG A 307 6.05 11.70 16.69
C ARG A 307 5.88 13.21 16.77
N ARG A 308 6.14 13.94 15.69
CA ARG A 308 5.91 15.39 15.61
C ARG A 308 4.44 15.78 15.84
N ALA A 309 3.49 14.97 15.36
CA ALA A 309 2.08 15.22 15.62
C ALA A 309 1.75 15.05 17.11
N MET A 310 2.25 14.00 17.73
CA MET A 310 2.09 13.74 19.16
C MET A 310 2.74 14.84 20.00
N GLU A 311 3.97 15.23 19.70
CA GLU A 311 4.70 16.31 20.36
C GLU A 311 3.93 17.65 20.31
N ARG A 312 3.37 18.01 19.14
CA ARG A 312 2.55 19.24 18.99
C ARG A 312 1.29 19.23 19.83
N LEU A 313 0.74 18.06 20.11
CA LEU A 313 -0.44 17.87 20.94
C LEU A 313 -0.09 17.63 22.43
N GLY A 314 1.20 17.68 22.80
CA GLY A 314 1.66 17.41 24.17
C GLY A 314 1.43 15.96 24.61
N LEU A 315 1.46 15.01 23.66
CA LEU A 315 1.18 13.60 23.92
C LEU A 315 2.48 12.81 24.12
N GLU A 316 2.57 12.12 25.24
CA GLU A 316 3.65 11.18 25.51
C GLU A 316 3.50 9.89 24.67
N PRO A 317 4.61 9.22 24.31
CA PRO A 317 4.57 8.00 23.50
C PRO A 317 3.64 6.91 24.03
N GLY A 318 3.58 6.71 25.34
CA GLY A 318 2.70 5.73 26.00
C GLY A 318 1.21 6.05 25.90
N ARG A 319 0.84 7.26 25.48
CA ARG A 319 -0.57 7.64 25.29
C ARG A 319 -1.26 6.75 24.26
N ALA A 320 -0.52 6.25 23.27
CA ALA A 320 -1.05 5.40 22.19
C ALA A 320 -1.72 4.12 22.70
N ASP A 321 -1.37 3.61 23.87
CA ASP A 321 -2.01 2.40 24.41
C ASP A 321 -3.49 2.60 24.79
N ARG A 322 -3.91 3.84 25.01
CA ARG A 322 -5.34 4.16 25.25
C ARG A 322 -6.22 4.08 24.02
N TRP A 323 -5.62 4.05 22.83
CA TRP A 323 -6.34 4.01 21.55
C TRP A 323 -6.57 2.60 21.03
N ARG A 324 -6.16 1.59 21.80
CA ARG A 324 -6.41 0.17 21.46
C ARG A 324 -7.91 -0.10 21.39
N PRO A 325 -8.36 -0.92 20.46
CA PRO A 325 -7.60 -1.65 19.42
C PRO A 325 -7.49 -0.87 18.09
N TRP A 326 -7.61 0.47 18.07
CA TRP A 326 -7.73 1.30 16.88
C TRP A 326 -6.54 2.24 16.66
N ARG A 327 -5.35 1.84 17.11
CA ARG A 327 -4.14 2.70 17.03
C ARG A 327 -3.76 3.10 15.60
N ALA A 328 -4.04 2.26 14.61
CA ALA A 328 -3.83 2.56 13.19
C ALA A 328 -4.67 3.76 12.73
N TYR A 329 -5.93 3.86 13.19
CA TYR A 329 -6.79 5.01 12.88
C TYR A 329 -6.37 6.26 13.63
N ALA A 330 -5.91 6.13 14.89
CA ALA A 330 -5.32 7.25 15.61
C ALA A 330 -4.11 7.83 14.86
N ALA A 331 -3.22 6.97 14.34
CA ALA A 331 -2.09 7.39 13.51
C ALA A 331 -2.55 8.16 12.27
N LEU A 332 -3.62 7.73 11.60
CA LEU A 332 -4.18 8.44 10.44
C LEU A 332 -4.70 9.83 10.81
N HIS A 333 -5.43 9.96 11.91
CA HIS A 333 -5.92 11.26 12.39
C HIS A 333 -4.76 12.20 12.72
N LEU A 334 -3.71 11.70 13.35
CA LEU A 334 -2.49 12.46 13.68
C LEU A 334 -1.74 12.91 12.41
N TRP A 335 -1.53 12.03 11.44
CA TRP A 335 -0.93 12.42 10.15
C TRP A 335 -1.78 13.43 9.39
N ALA A 336 -3.11 13.27 9.43
CA ALA A 336 -4.02 14.18 8.77
C ALA A 336 -4.02 15.58 9.41
N ALA A 337 -3.81 15.68 10.73
CA ALA A 337 -3.66 16.94 11.44
C ALA A 337 -2.38 17.68 11.02
N LEU A 338 -1.27 16.96 10.82
CA LEU A 338 -0.04 17.57 10.28
C LEU A 338 -0.23 18.12 8.87
N ALA A 339 -0.90 17.38 8.00
CA ALA A 339 -1.11 17.79 6.60
C ALA A 339 -1.96 19.06 6.46
N GLY A 340 -2.82 19.35 7.42
CA GLY A 340 -3.66 20.54 7.46
C GLY A 340 -2.97 21.80 7.98
N SER A 341 -1.72 21.71 8.45
CA SER A 341 -0.99 22.86 8.98
C SER A 341 -0.27 23.63 7.87
N PRO A 342 -0.25 24.99 7.88
CA PRO A 342 0.53 25.77 6.90
C PRO A 342 2.01 25.38 6.95
N GLY A 343 2.57 25.03 5.80
CA GLY A 343 3.98 24.59 5.66
C GLY A 343 4.23 23.07 5.70
N ALA A 344 3.19 22.24 5.86
CA ALA A 344 3.35 20.79 6.02
C ALA A 344 3.07 19.97 4.75
N ALA A 345 2.80 20.60 3.63
CA ALA A 345 2.36 19.91 2.39
C ALA A 345 3.38 18.87 1.85
N GLU A 346 4.66 19.01 2.18
CA GLU A 346 5.71 18.05 1.79
C GLU A 346 6.05 17.00 2.86
N SER A 347 5.71 17.25 4.13
CA SER A 347 6.07 16.38 5.27
C SER A 347 4.96 15.45 5.77
N ALA A 348 3.75 15.57 5.29
CA ALA A 348 2.59 14.79 5.75
C ALA A 348 2.50 13.37 5.15
N THR A 349 3.57 12.94 4.53
CA THR A 349 3.74 11.56 4.09
C THR A 349 4.64 10.88 5.11
N PRO A 350 4.32 9.65 5.55
CA PRO A 350 5.21 8.92 6.43
C PRO A 350 6.58 8.79 5.77
N ALA A 351 7.53 9.61 6.23
CA ALA A 351 8.93 9.49 5.87
C ALA A 351 9.49 8.33 6.68
N VAL A 352 10.01 7.32 6.00
CA VAL A 352 10.68 6.19 6.65
C VAL A 352 11.95 6.71 7.32
N PRO A 353 12.13 6.54 8.64
CA PRO A 353 13.37 6.93 9.29
C PRO A 353 14.55 6.10 8.77
N ALA A 354 15.75 6.69 8.77
CA ALA A 354 16.99 5.98 8.48
C ALA A 354 17.11 4.74 9.38
N THR A 355 17.41 3.59 8.82
CA THR A 355 17.71 2.39 9.61
C THR A 355 19.01 2.61 10.36
N GLN A 356 19.10 2.13 11.62
CA GLN A 356 20.28 2.29 12.49
C GLN A 356 21.61 1.80 11.87
N ASN A 357 21.55 0.98 10.81
CA ASN A 357 22.74 0.50 10.10
C ASN A 357 23.43 1.57 9.23
N GLU A 358 22.75 2.65 8.86
CA GLU A 358 23.38 3.73 8.07
C GLU A 358 24.06 4.78 8.96
N LEU A 359 23.70 4.83 10.25
CA LEU A 359 24.42 5.66 11.25
C LEU A 359 25.78 5.05 11.61
N ALA A 360 25.97 3.74 11.44
CA ALA A 360 27.25 3.06 11.69
C ALA A 360 28.28 3.33 10.58
N THR A 361 27.86 3.61 9.35
CA THR A 361 28.78 3.92 8.23
C THR A 361 29.25 5.36 8.18
N GLN A 362 28.63 6.27 8.96
CA GLN A 362 29.08 7.67 9.06
C GLN A 362 30.15 7.91 10.14
N ASN A 363 30.47 6.88 10.95
CA ASN A 363 31.50 6.92 12.01
C ASN A 363 32.77 6.14 11.65
N GLU A 364 33.10 5.98 10.38
CA GLU A 364 34.44 5.52 10.01
C GLU A 364 35.46 6.62 10.29
N PRO A 365 36.51 6.39 11.12
CA PRO A 365 37.53 7.40 11.36
C PRO A 365 38.25 7.72 10.05
N PRO A 366 38.68 8.96 9.84
CA PRO A 366 39.35 9.34 8.60
C PRO A 366 40.62 8.51 8.42
N ALA A 367 40.81 7.99 7.20
CA ALA A 367 41.94 7.20 6.83
C ALA A 367 43.26 7.96 7.17
N PRO A 368 44.31 7.28 7.69
CA PRO A 368 45.54 7.92 8.07
C PRO A 368 46.19 8.62 6.86
N ALA A 369 46.57 9.88 7.06
CA ALA A 369 47.24 10.69 6.05
C ALA A 369 48.54 10.01 5.57
N ARG A 370 48.68 9.91 4.26
CA ARG A 370 49.94 9.46 3.65
C ARG A 370 51.05 10.43 4.01
N PRO A 371 52.25 9.98 4.37
CA PRO A 371 53.38 10.85 4.68
C PRO A 371 53.85 11.61 3.42
N SER A 372 53.96 12.90 3.55
CA SER A 372 54.52 13.81 2.53
C SER A 372 56.01 13.52 2.39
N ALA A 373 56.45 13.10 1.21
CA ALA A 373 57.86 13.02 0.86
C ALA A 373 58.37 14.44 0.56
N HIS A 374 59.12 15.02 1.47
CA HIS A 374 60.03 16.12 1.19
C HIS A 374 61.26 15.60 0.44
N GLY A 375 61.44 16.01 -0.79
CA GLY A 375 62.65 15.74 -1.57
C GLY A 375 63.25 17.04 -2.06
N THR A 376 64.42 17.29 -1.59
CA THR A 376 65.33 18.40 -1.94
C THR A 376 65.93 18.26 -3.34
N GLY A 377 65.91 19.31 -4.10
CA GLY A 377 66.92 20.01 -4.78
C GLY A 377 67.66 19.51 -6.02
N ALA A 378 67.72 20.41 -6.95
CA ALA A 378 68.82 20.75 -7.85
C ALA A 378 68.95 20.04 -9.22
N GLY A 379 68.80 20.83 -10.27
CA GLY A 379 69.89 20.96 -11.26
C GLY A 379 69.56 20.62 -12.70
N THR A 380 69.41 21.67 -13.47
CA THR A 380 70.02 21.92 -14.82
C THR A 380 69.58 21.11 -16.05
N SER A 381 69.01 21.89 -16.95
CA SER A 381 69.48 22.14 -18.34
C SER A 381 69.12 21.19 -19.48
N SER A 382 68.38 21.75 -20.42
CA SER A 382 68.74 21.87 -21.85
C SER A 382 68.19 20.85 -22.85
N VAL A 383 67.55 21.44 -23.86
CA VAL A 383 67.55 21.09 -25.30
C VAL A 383 66.45 20.17 -25.83
N MET A 384 65.50 20.84 -26.47
CA MET A 384 64.78 20.36 -27.69
C MET A 384 65.80 20.27 -28.88
N PRO A 385 65.54 19.66 -30.05
CA PRO A 385 64.30 19.76 -30.79
C PRO A 385 63.89 18.51 -31.67
N ALA A 386 62.68 18.56 -32.14
CA ALA A 386 62.15 18.50 -33.50
C ALA A 386 62.16 17.21 -34.37
N ALA A 387 61.08 17.11 -35.07
CA ALA A 387 60.82 16.53 -36.39
C ALA A 387 60.69 15.02 -36.47
N ASP A 388 59.87 14.43 -37.26
CA ASP A 388 58.87 14.77 -38.28
C ASP A 388 58.41 13.45 -38.94
N LEU A 389 57.32 13.51 -39.63
CA LEU A 389 56.93 12.62 -40.76
C LEU A 389 56.43 11.18 -40.49
N ALA A 390 55.20 11.00 -40.66
CA ALA A 390 54.44 10.72 -41.92
C ALA A 390 54.20 9.24 -42.18
N SER A 391 52.93 8.94 -42.35
CA SER A 391 52.33 8.29 -43.51
C SER A 391 52.44 6.82 -43.69
N THR A 392 51.36 6.21 -43.85
CA THR A 392 50.74 5.42 -44.97
C THR A 392 50.00 4.19 -44.44
N ARG A 393 48.73 4.19 -44.64
CA ARG A 393 47.84 3.51 -45.61
C ARG A 393 48.00 2.00 -45.79
N ARG A 394 46.80 1.40 -45.69
CA ARG A 394 46.27 0.21 -46.41
C ARG A 394 46.80 -1.16 -45.87
N GLU A 395 45.97 -2.08 -45.58
CA GLU A 395 44.84 -2.70 -46.27
C GLU A 395 43.73 -3.09 -45.28
#